data_16889eccdbac58cd550fcc6b74e641fe
#
_entry.id   16889eccdbac58cd550fcc6b74e641fe
#
_cell.length_a   1.000
_cell.length_b   1.000
_cell.length_c   1.000
_cell.angle_alpha   90.00
_cell.angle_beta   90.00
_cell.angle_gamma   90.00
#
_symmetry.space_group_name_H-M   'P 1'
#
loop_
_entity.id
_entity.type
_entity.pdbx_description
1 polymer ?
#
loop_
_entity_poly.entity_id
_entity_poly.type
_entity_poly.pdbx_seq_one_letter_code
_entity_poly.pdbx_strand_id
1 'polypeptide(L)'
;MNEEMNVNELGMGKKGRKKKDKKLEETNEVDSQYKFFVDLRHEKEVLEQILKMLKSVNDKSYGREITFRDLAVYAVPKLTAKDLEKIQEGSLSEMERVQRLLDEHNQKNETKLTLGEFLVKKLNI
;
A
#
# COMPACT_ATOMS: atom_id res chain seq x y z
N MET A 1 -34.95 -25.01 18.57
CA MET A 1 -34.52 -24.35 18.34
C MET A 1 -33.89 -23.81 18.30
N ASN A 2 -33.75 -24.16 18.24
CA ASN A 2 -33.01 -23.46 18.02
C ASN A 2 -32.32 -23.15 17.73
N GLU A 3 -32.01 -23.10 17.26
CA GLU A 3 -31.33 -22.60 16.84
C GLU A 3 -30.77 -22.20 16.41
N GLU A 4 -30.89 -22.51 16.33
CA GLU A 4 -30.34 -21.97 15.87
C GLU A 4 -29.91 -21.49 15.50
N MET A 5 -30.13 -22.10 15.49
CA MET A 5 -29.72 -21.49 15.02
C MET A 5 -29.31 -20.94 14.87
N ASN A 6 -29.50 -21.51 14.92
CA ASN A 6 -29.06 -20.76 14.67
C ASN A 6 -28.61 -20.29 14.51
N VAL A 7 -28.86 -20.79 14.23
CA VAL A 7 -28.28 -20.02 13.87
C VAL A 7 -27.83 -19.62 13.71
N ASN A 8 -27.97 -20.00 13.77
CA ASN A 8 -27.48 -19.35 13.52
C ASN A 8 -27.25 -18.99 13.38
N GLU A 9 -27.33 -19.04 13.19
CA GLU A 9 -27.10 -18.48 12.92
C GLU A 9 -26.89 -17.84 12.80
N LEU A 10 -27.39 -18.69 12.95
CA LEU A 10 -27.12 -17.87 12.64
C LEU A 10 -26.75 -17.24 12.62
N GLY A 11 -27.25 -18.19 12.65
CA GLY A 11 -26.67 -17.21 12.23
C GLY A 11 -26.31 -16.80 12.21
N MET A 12 -26.14 -16.72 11.85
CA MET A 12 -25.65 -16.07 11.55
C MET A 12 -24.95 -15.47 11.58
N GLY A 13 -25.50 -16.38 11.46
CA GLY A 13 -24.70 -15.61 11.16
C GLY A 13 -24.21 -15.47 11.30
N LYS A 14 -23.89 -15.41 11.06
CA LYS A 14 -23.12 -15.06 10.89
C LYS A 14 -22.48 -14.68 10.85
N LYS A 15 -22.71 -15.13 10.59
CA LYS A 15 -21.86 -14.73 10.34
C LYS A 15 -21.19 -14.33 10.15
N GLY A 16 -21.55 -15.04 9.74
CA GLY A 16 -20.54 -14.54 9.28
C GLY A 16 -20.03 -14.58 9.22
N ARG A 17 -19.88 -14.79 8.89
CA ARG A 17 -19.03 -14.69 8.57
C ARG A 17 -18.31 -14.89 8.62
N LYS A 18 -18.33 -15.44 8.38
CA LYS A 18 -17.38 -15.49 8.17
C LYS A 18 -16.83 -15.80 7.93
N LYS A 19 -16.86 -16.33 7.63
CA LYS A 19 -16.06 -16.53 7.20
C LYS A 19 -15.74 -16.76 6.71
N LYS A 20 -15.71 -17.17 6.20
CA LYS A 20 -15.18 -17.26 5.52
C LYS A 20 -14.66 -17.47 5.33
N ASP A 21 -14.65 -17.97 4.82
CA ASP A 21 -13.93 -18.06 4.39
C ASP A 21 -13.14 -18.44 4.53
N LYS A 22 -12.54 -19.08 4.22
CA LYS A 22 -11.59 -19.37 4.27
C LYS A 22 -10.80 -20.09 3.73
N LYS A 23 -10.52 -20.76 3.13
CA LYS A 23 -9.81 -21.64 2.59
C LYS A 23 -9.30 -21.43 1.28
N LEU A 24 -9.88 -21.33 0.49
CA LEU A 24 -9.33 -21.03 -0.75
C LEU A 24 -8.57 -19.81 -0.75
N GLU A 25 -8.68 -19.15 0.20
CA GLU A 25 -8.11 -17.92 0.22
C GLU A 25 -6.69 -17.86 0.14
N GLU A 26 -5.99 -18.80 0.59
CA GLU A 26 -4.60 -18.57 0.62
C GLU A 26 -4.01 -18.50 -0.73
N THR A 27 -4.54 -19.19 -1.66
CA THR A 27 -3.95 -19.17 -2.97
C THR A 27 -4.28 -17.93 -3.73
N ASN A 28 -5.39 -17.31 -3.42
CA ASN A 28 -5.85 -16.20 -4.22
C ASN A 28 -6.06 -14.96 -3.42
N GLU A 29 -5.19 -14.74 -2.45
CA GLU A 29 -5.33 -13.53 -1.66
C GLU A 29 -5.25 -12.29 -2.51
N VAL A 30 -4.33 -12.27 -3.49
CA VAL A 30 -4.22 -11.14 -4.38
C VAL A 30 -5.52 -10.93 -5.14
N ASP A 31 -6.11 -12.03 -5.59
CA ASP A 31 -7.34 -11.95 -6.38
C ASP A 31 -8.54 -11.56 -5.54
N SER A 32 -8.48 -11.79 -4.22
CA SER A 32 -9.61 -11.48 -3.38
C SER A 32 -9.64 -10.03 -2.93
N GLN A 33 -8.54 -9.30 -3.13
CA GLN A 33 -8.51 -7.90 -2.74
C GLN A 33 -8.74 -7.02 -3.95
N TYR A 34 -9.94 -6.45 -4.05
CA TYR A 34 -10.26 -5.55 -5.15
C TYR A 34 -10.82 -4.21 -4.67
N LYS A 35 -10.88 -4.01 -3.37
CA LYS A 35 -11.28 -2.74 -2.80
C LYS A 35 -10.14 -2.22 -1.95
N PHE A 36 -9.83 -0.95 -2.11
CA PHE A 36 -8.74 -0.33 -1.37
C PHE A 36 -9.26 0.91 -0.68
N PHE A 37 -8.87 1.07 0.57
CA PHE A 37 -9.23 2.23 1.34
C PHE A 37 -8.04 3.18 1.36
N VAL A 38 -8.28 4.44 1.01
CA VAL A 38 -7.22 5.44 1.00
C VAL A 38 -7.60 6.57 1.93
N ASP A 39 -6.77 6.83 2.92
CA ASP A 39 -7.01 7.89 3.90
C ASP A 39 -5.87 8.90 3.77
N LEU A 40 -6.20 10.10 3.30
CA LEU A 40 -5.20 11.13 3.04
C LEU A 40 -5.30 12.30 4.01
N ARG A 41 -5.89 12.06 5.18
CA ARG A 41 -6.07 13.17 6.12
C ARG A 41 -4.75 13.78 6.56
N HIS A 42 -3.67 13.01 6.54
CA HIS A 42 -2.36 13.50 6.94
C HIS A 42 -1.48 13.83 5.73
N GLU A 43 -2.03 13.76 4.52
CA GLU A 43 -1.32 14.09 3.29
C GLU A 43 -2.02 15.28 2.65
N LYS A 44 -1.95 16.41 3.31
CA LYS A 44 -2.78 17.55 2.94
C LYS A 44 -2.50 18.06 1.53
N GLU A 45 -1.24 18.08 1.13
CA GLU A 45 -0.91 18.58 -0.20
C GLU A 45 -1.46 17.68 -1.29
N VAL A 46 -1.31 16.37 -1.09
CA VAL A 46 -1.81 15.41 -2.07
C VAL A 46 -3.34 15.46 -2.11
N LEU A 47 -3.96 15.52 -0.93
CA LEU A 47 -5.41 15.60 -0.85
C LEU A 47 -5.93 16.82 -1.60
N GLU A 48 -5.30 17.95 -1.38
CA GLU A 48 -5.70 19.19 -2.02
C GLU A 48 -5.56 19.08 -3.55
N GLN A 49 -4.45 18.47 -3.99
CA GLN A 49 -4.22 18.27 -5.41
C GLN A 49 -5.29 17.39 -6.03
N ILE A 50 -5.64 16.31 -5.33
CA ILE A 50 -6.68 15.40 -5.83
C ILE A 50 -8.03 16.11 -5.92
N LEU A 51 -8.38 16.89 -4.89
CA LEU A 51 -9.63 17.61 -4.90
C LEU A 51 -9.70 18.62 -6.04
N LYS A 52 -8.58 19.30 -6.32
CA LYS A 52 -8.54 20.23 -7.44
C LYS A 52 -8.69 19.50 -8.77
N MET A 53 -8.04 18.36 -8.91
CA MET A 53 -8.17 17.57 -10.13
C MET A 53 -9.60 17.11 -10.34
N LEU A 54 -10.24 16.63 -9.28
CA LEU A 54 -11.61 16.16 -9.39
C LEU A 54 -12.55 17.29 -9.76
N LYS A 55 -12.34 18.46 -9.18
CA LYS A 55 -13.17 19.60 -9.52
C LYS A 55 -12.97 19.98 -10.97
N SER A 56 -11.73 19.96 -11.43
CA SER A 56 -11.43 20.35 -12.81
C SER A 56 -12.02 19.38 -13.82
N VAL A 57 -11.87 18.08 -13.60
CA VAL A 57 -12.37 17.10 -14.57
C VAL A 57 -13.89 16.99 -14.53
N ASN A 58 -14.53 17.46 -13.46
CA ASN A 58 -15.97 17.44 -13.36
C ASN A 58 -16.61 18.74 -13.80
N ASP A 59 -15.80 19.71 -14.24
CA ASP A 59 -16.31 20.93 -14.82
C ASP A 59 -16.62 20.66 -16.30
N LYS A 60 -17.75 20.02 -16.52
CA LYS A 60 -18.13 19.55 -17.84
C LYS A 60 -19.63 19.43 -17.94
N SER A 61 -20.14 19.38 -19.18
CA SER A 61 -21.58 19.30 -19.42
C SER A 61 -22.07 17.88 -19.68
N TYR A 62 -21.16 16.97 -19.99
CA TYR A 62 -21.56 15.61 -20.38
C TYR A 62 -20.74 14.58 -19.63
N GLY A 63 -21.28 13.37 -19.57
CA GLY A 63 -20.61 12.27 -18.94
C GLY A 63 -20.96 12.14 -17.46
N ARG A 64 -20.62 11.00 -16.90
CA ARG A 64 -20.90 10.75 -15.48
C ARG A 64 -19.86 11.45 -14.61
N GLU A 65 -20.15 11.51 -13.33
CA GLU A 65 -19.22 12.10 -12.39
C GLU A 65 -17.92 11.31 -12.37
N ILE A 66 -16.80 12.04 -12.34
CA ILE A 66 -15.47 11.45 -12.26
C ILE A 66 -15.08 11.34 -10.79
N THR A 67 -14.63 10.17 -10.40
CA THR A 67 -14.25 9.92 -9.01
C THR A 67 -12.76 9.60 -8.93
N PHE A 68 -12.27 9.46 -7.70
CA PHE A 68 -10.87 9.08 -7.50
C PHE A 68 -10.56 7.75 -8.18
N ARG A 69 -11.55 6.85 -8.22
CA ARG A 69 -11.36 5.58 -8.91
C ARG A 69 -10.97 5.78 -10.36
N ASP A 70 -11.61 6.74 -11.02
CA ASP A 70 -11.29 7.00 -12.42
C ASP A 70 -9.88 7.51 -12.59
N LEU A 71 -9.44 8.38 -11.67
CA LEU A 71 -8.06 8.85 -11.72
C LEU A 71 -7.08 7.71 -11.54
N ALA A 72 -7.37 6.82 -10.59
CA ALA A 72 -6.48 5.70 -10.31
C ALA A 72 -6.43 4.72 -11.49
N VAL A 73 -7.58 4.41 -12.06
CA VAL A 73 -7.63 3.48 -13.19
C VAL A 73 -6.84 4.02 -14.37
N TYR A 74 -6.85 5.33 -14.54
CA TYR A 74 -6.10 5.94 -15.62
C TYR A 74 -4.60 5.99 -15.32
N ALA A 75 -4.25 6.31 -14.08
CA ALA A 75 -2.86 6.58 -13.72
C ALA A 75 -2.03 5.34 -13.42
N VAL A 76 -2.63 4.37 -12.74
CA VAL A 76 -1.88 3.20 -12.28
C VAL A 76 -1.18 2.46 -13.42
N PRO A 77 -1.86 2.19 -14.56
CA PRO A 77 -1.18 1.49 -15.65
C PRO A 77 -0.02 2.26 -16.25
N LYS A 78 0.10 3.55 -15.96
CA LYS A 78 1.17 4.37 -16.51
C LYS A 78 2.39 4.43 -15.60
N LEU A 79 2.33 3.82 -14.44
CA LEU A 79 3.47 3.78 -13.54
C LEU A 79 4.53 2.85 -14.11
N THR A 80 5.77 3.33 -14.09
CA THR A 80 6.89 2.55 -14.59
C THR A 80 7.60 1.86 -13.44
N ALA A 81 8.52 0.96 -13.77
CA ALA A 81 9.33 0.31 -12.74
C ALA A 81 10.11 1.36 -11.95
N LYS A 82 10.55 2.40 -12.63
CA LYS A 82 11.30 3.47 -11.97
C LYS A 82 10.42 4.22 -10.99
N ASP A 83 9.16 4.45 -11.35
CA ASP A 83 8.22 5.09 -10.45
C ASP A 83 8.03 4.26 -9.20
N LEU A 84 7.89 2.94 -9.37
CA LEU A 84 7.69 2.05 -8.25
C LEU A 84 8.92 2.03 -7.33
N GLU A 85 10.12 2.12 -7.92
CA GLU A 85 11.33 2.21 -7.12
C GLU A 85 11.34 3.47 -6.27
N LYS A 86 10.86 4.58 -6.84
CA LYS A 86 10.79 5.83 -6.09
C LYS A 86 9.82 5.72 -4.92
N ILE A 87 8.71 5.03 -5.14
CA ILE A 87 7.74 4.81 -4.07
C ILE A 87 8.37 3.98 -2.96
N GLN A 88 9.11 2.93 -3.34
CA GLN A 88 9.81 2.11 -2.35
C GLN A 88 10.82 2.94 -1.57
N GLU A 89 11.56 3.75 -2.30
CA GLU A 89 12.58 4.59 -1.66
C GLU A 89 11.96 5.53 -0.63
N GLY A 90 10.82 6.10 -0.97
CA GLY A 90 10.14 7.02 -0.06
C GLY A 90 9.57 6.34 1.17
N SER A 91 9.45 5.01 1.16
CA SER A 91 8.92 4.28 2.30
C SER A 91 9.97 3.99 3.36
N LEU A 92 11.25 4.25 3.06
CA LEU A 92 12.33 3.91 3.98
C LEU A 92 12.51 4.98 5.04
N SER A 93 12.71 4.56 6.28
CA SER A 93 13.12 5.47 7.33
C SER A 93 14.59 5.80 7.15
N GLU A 94 15.06 6.79 7.90
CA GLU A 94 16.47 7.17 7.83
C GLU A 94 17.36 6.00 8.24
N MET A 95 16.98 5.31 9.30
CA MET A 95 17.78 4.16 9.76
C MET A 95 17.78 3.04 8.73
N GLU A 96 16.65 2.81 8.10
CA GLU A 96 16.59 1.78 7.06
C GLU A 96 17.44 2.12 5.86
N ARG A 97 17.55 3.41 5.52
CA ARG A 97 18.42 3.83 4.44
C ARG A 97 19.88 3.54 4.79
N VAL A 98 20.26 3.85 6.02
CA VAL A 98 21.63 3.55 6.47
C VAL A 98 21.88 2.06 6.49
N GLN A 99 20.91 1.30 7.00
CA GLN A 99 21.05 -0.15 7.07
C GLN A 99 21.21 -0.76 5.67
N ARG A 100 20.47 -0.23 4.71
CA ARG A 100 20.59 -0.73 3.34
C ARG A 100 21.97 -0.46 2.77
N LEU A 101 22.53 0.72 3.06
CA LEU A 101 23.86 1.03 2.60
C LEU A 101 24.90 0.08 3.22
N LEU A 102 24.70 -0.26 4.50
CA LEU A 102 25.58 -1.20 5.17
C LEU A 102 25.51 -2.57 4.52
N ASP A 103 24.29 -3.05 4.28
CA ASP A 103 24.11 -4.37 3.68
C ASP A 103 24.73 -4.43 2.30
N GLU A 104 24.55 -3.38 1.50
CA GLU A 104 25.12 -3.31 0.17
C GLU A 104 26.64 -3.28 0.22
N HIS A 105 27.19 -2.52 1.17
CA HIS A 105 28.63 -2.44 1.32
C HIS A 105 29.22 -3.80 1.69
N ASN A 106 28.59 -4.47 2.66
CA ASN A 106 29.09 -5.77 3.10
C ASN A 106 28.99 -6.81 2.01
N GLN A 107 27.91 -6.77 1.23
CA GLN A 107 27.74 -7.71 0.15
C GLN A 107 28.78 -7.47 -0.95
N LYS A 108 28.96 -6.20 -1.31
CA LYS A 108 29.85 -5.84 -2.41
C LYS A 108 31.31 -6.13 -2.04
N ASN A 109 31.69 -5.89 -0.80
CA ASN A 109 33.08 -6.04 -0.39
C ASN A 109 33.34 -7.31 0.40
N GLU A 110 32.31 -8.16 0.52
CA GLU A 110 32.43 -9.43 1.25
C GLU A 110 32.94 -9.21 2.66
N THR A 111 32.42 -8.20 3.32
CA THR A 111 32.77 -7.88 4.69
C THR A 111 31.59 -8.12 5.60
N LYS A 112 31.82 -8.01 6.91
CA LYS A 112 30.77 -8.17 7.90
C LYS A 112 30.85 -7.06 8.93
N LEU A 113 30.92 -5.83 8.46
CA LEU A 113 31.00 -4.68 9.33
C LEU A 113 29.72 -4.52 10.12
N THR A 114 29.84 -4.08 11.36
CA THR A 114 28.68 -3.64 12.12
C THR A 114 28.30 -2.25 11.67
N LEU A 115 27.12 -1.79 12.08
CA LEU A 115 26.68 -0.45 11.71
C LEU A 115 27.65 0.59 12.21
N GLY A 116 28.12 0.45 13.45
CA GLY A 116 29.08 1.40 13.99
C GLY A 116 30.37 1.42 13.20
N GLU A 117 30.92 0.24 12.91
CA GLU A 117 32.14 0.15 12.13
C GLU A 117 31.97 0.77 10.74
N PHE A 118 30.84 0.52 10.13
CA PHE A 118 30.55 1.07 8.81
C PHE A 118 30.51 2.60 8.84
N LEU A 119 29.83 3.15 9.85
CA LEU A 119 29.70 4.59 9.97
C LEU A 119 31.04 5.26 10.23
N VAL A 120 31.87 4.65 11.09
CA VAL A 120 33.19 5.19 11.33
C VAL A 120 33.98 5.24 10.04
N LYS A 121 33.89 4.17 9.25
CA LYS A 121 34.62 4.13 7.99
C LYS A 121 34.08 5.14 6.99
N LYS A 122 32.76 5.24 6.86
CA LYS A 122 32.14 6.14 5.90
C LYS A 122 32.38 7.60 6.24
N LEU A 123 32.31 7.92 7.52
CA LEU A 123 32.47 9.30 7.96
C LEU A 123 33.93 9.65 8.19
N ASN A 124 34.81 8.66 8.11
CA ASN A 124 36.24 8.86 8.24
C ASN A 124 36.60 9.48 9.59
N ILE A 125 36.01 8.92 10.65
CA ILE A 125 36.22 9.41 12.00
C ILE A 125 36.84 8.32 12.90
#